data_34180ae280c5028bad2e921d7dedbee3
#
_entry.id   34180ae280c5028bad2e921d7dedbee3
#
_cell.length_a   1.000
_cell.length_b   1.000
_cell.length_c   1.000
_cell.angle_alpha   90.00
_cell.angle_beta   90.00
_cell.angle_gamma   90.00
#
_symmetry.space_group_name_H-M   'P 1'
#
loop_
_entity.id
_entity.type
_entity.pdbx_description
1 polymer ?
#
loop_
_entity_poly.entity_id
_entity_poly.type
_entity_poly.pdbx_seq_one_letter_code
_entity_poly.pdbx_strand_id
1 'polypeptide(L)'
;DLQQERNLAYLFITHDLSVVRHMADRIVVMYVGRVAEAGPTGTIFEQPEHPYTDALLASSPDVDQETAELQTLEGSIPDPARPPQGCRFHTRCPVATPICGWEVDDTIRWLEDVDEMFDSLSGVTRESPYDAWLGFEDDHSAARLAAALQSDAVPAAMRAALEQVTVDGSRIRIEFAPVDEVTLTARGPDHIAACVLDRSDRRKGPETA
;
A
#
# COMPACT_ATOMS: atom_id res chain seq x y z
N ASP A 1 14.48 -38.27 1.96
CA ASP A 1 13.85 -37.01 2.46
C ASP A 1 12.49 -37.35 3.07
N LEU A 2 12.25 -36.95 4.32
CA LEU A 2 11.04 -37.33 5.09
C LEU A 2 9.72 -36.93 4.37
N GLN A 3 9.73 -35.86 3.64
CA GLN A 3 8.57 -35.41 2.85
C GLN A 3 8.20 -36.48 1.80
N GLN A 4 9.17 -36.92 1.03
CA GLN A 4 8.96 -37.93 -0.02
C GLN A 4 8.65 -39.31 0.56
N GLU A 5 9.39 -39.71 1.62
CA GLU A 5 9.18 -41.03 2.27
C GLU A 5 7.82 -41.14 2.93
N ARG A 6 7.29 -40.05 3.46
CA ARG A 6 6.03 -40.03 4.22
C ARG A 6 4.88 -39.39 3.48
N ASN A 7 5.11 -38.90 2.24
CA ASN A 7 4.13 -38.19 1.44
C ASN A 7 3.47 -37.02 2.21
N LEU A 8 4.30 -36.16 2.86
CA LEU A 8 3.87 -35.07 3.71
C LEU A 8 3.76 -33.79 2.92
N ALA A 9 2.73 -32.97 3.21
CA ALA A 9 2.68 -31.58 2.84
C ALA A 9 3.12 -30.70 4.04
N TYR A 10 3.94 -29.68 3.78
CA TYR A 10 4.36 -28.73 4.79
C TYR A 10 3.78 -27.34 4.52
N LEU A 11 3.32 -26.66 5.56
CA LEU A 11 3.00 -25.26 5.55
C LEU A 11 4.04 -24.52 6.40
N PHE A 12 4.84 -23.63 5.77
CA PHE A 12 5.80 -22.78 6.44
C PHE A 12 5.28 -21.35 6.53
N ILE A 13 5.43 -20.71 7.69
CA ILE A 13 5.23 -19.28 7.87
C ILE A 13 6.59 -18.71 8.22
N THR A 14 7.14 -17.86 7.36
CA THR A 14 8.47 -17.28 7.52
C THR A 14 8.56 -15.93 6.81
N HIS A 15 9.52 -15.12 7.19
CA HIS A 15 9.92 -13.90 6.48
C HIS A 15 11.25 -14.09 5.71
N ASP A 16 11.86 -15.27 5.78
CA ASP A 16 13.11 -15.59 5.08
C ASP A 16 12.82 -16.12 3.68
N LEU A 17 13.00 -15.26 2.68
CA LEU A 17 12.77 -15.58 1.27
C LEU A 17 13.77 -16.59 0.70
N SER A 18 15.00 -16.65 1.24
CA SER A 18 16.01 -17.60 0.80
C SER A 18 15.61 -19.04 1.15
N VAL A 19 15.06 -19.24 2.34
CA VAL A 19 14.51 -20.55 2.75
C VAL A 19 13.32 -20.94 1.86
N VAL A 20 12.41 -19.99 1.64
CA VAL A 20 11.21 -20.22 0.79
C VAL A 20 11.60 -20.62 -0.62
N ARG A 21 12.57 -19.92 -1.25
CA ARG A 21 13.04 -20.18 -2.61
C ARG A 21 13.50 -21.64 -2.83
N HIS A 22 14.11 -22.25 -1.80
CA HIS A 22 14.69 -23.58 -1.91
C HIS A 22 13.75 -24.70 -1.47
N MET A 23 12.75 -24.39 -0.63
CA MET A 23 11.94 -25.42 0.02
C MET A 23 10.48 -25.46 -0.42
N ALA A 24 9.93 -24.34 -0.91
CA ALA A 24 8.52 -24.24 -1.22
C ALA A 24 8.23 -24.48 -2.71
N ASP A 25 7.19 -25.26 -3.00
CA ASP A 25 6.66 -25.40 -4.36
C ASP A 25 5.78 -24.20 -4.74
N ARG A 26 5.09 -23.63 -3.73
CA ARG A 26 4.17 -22.50 -3.89
C ARG A 26 4.38 -21.49 -2.76
N ILE A 27 4.14 -20.22 -3.07
CA ILE A 27 4.26 -19.10 -2.13
C ILE A 27 2.92 -18.38 -2.04
N VAL A 28 2.59 -17.95 -0.82
CA VAL A 28 1.53 -16.99 -0.53
C VAL A 28 2.17 -15.81 0.18
N VAL A 29 2.23 -14.66 -0.49
CA VAL A 29 2.70 -13.40 0.08
C VAL A 29 1.53 -12.70 0.75
N MET A 30 1.73 -12.27 2.00
CA MET A 30 0.70 -11.58 2.77
C MET A 30 1.18 -10.20 3.22
N TYR A 31 0.28 -9.21 3.19
CA TYR A 31 0.53 -7.89 3.73
C TYR A 31 -0.64 -7.45 4.61
N VAL A 32 -0.35 -7.04 5.84
CA VAL A 32 -1.34 -6.58 6.84
C VAL A 32 -2.58 -7.49 6.87
N GLY A 33 -2.36 -8.82 6.99
CA GLY A 33 -3.42 -9.84 7.16
C GLY A 33 -4.18 -10.21 5.88
N ARG A 34 -3.79 -9.73 4.69
CA ARG A 34 -4.38 -10.13 3.41
C ARG A 34 -3.36 -10.75 2.47
N VAL A 35 -3.84 -11.63 1.60
CA VAL A 35 -3.02 -12.18 0.53
C VAL A 35 -2.81 -11.10 -0.53
N ALA A 36 -1.55 -10.72 -0.75
CA ALA A 36 -1.15 -9.79 -1.80
C ALA A 36 -0.91 -10.54 -3.12
N GLU A 37 -0.27 -11.72 -3.04
CA GLU A 37 0.07 -12.51 -4.22
C GLU A 37 0.22 -13.98 -3.84
N ALA A 38 -0.13 -14.90 -4.76
CA ALA A 38 0.11 -16.32 -4.58
C ALA A 38 0.37 -17.02 -5.91
N GLY A 39 1.33 -17.95 -5.91
CA GLY A 39 1.69 -18.68 -7.13
C GLY A 39 2.80 -19.71 -6.93
N PRO A 40 3.23 -20.38 -8.01
CA PRO A 40 4.41 -21.23 -8.00
C PRO A 40 5.66 -20.43 -7.61
N THR A 41 6.56 -21.01 -6.84
CA THR A 41 7.76 -20.34 -6.32
C THR A 41 8.58 -19.69 -7.45
N GLY A 42 8.90 -20.41 -8.52
CA GLY A 42 9.65 -19.86 -9.65
C GLY A 42 8.96 -18.65 -10.26
N THR A 43 7.64 -18.70 -10.46
CA THR A 43 6.87 -17.59 -11.03
C THR A 43 6.91 -16.35 -10.15
N ILE A 44 6.71 -16.51 -8.83
CA ILE A 44 6.75 -15.40 -7.87
C ILE A 44 8.13 -14.71 -7.89
N PHE A 45 9.21 -15.48 -7.91
CA PHE A 45 10.58 -14.90 -7.92
C PHE A 45 10.97 -14.26 -9.26
N GLU A 46 10.52 -14.80 -10.39
CA GLU A 46 10.90 -14.30 -11.72
C GLU A 46 9.95 -13.20 -12.21
N GLN A 47 8.68 -13.28 -11.85
CA GLN A 47 7.61 -12.42 -12.37
C GLN A 47 6.61 -12.01 -11.29
N PRO A 48 7.04 -11.27 -10.25
CA PRO A 48 6.14 -10.75 -9.23
C PRO A 48 5.09 -9.83 -9.85
N GLU A 49 3.84 -10.02 -9.45
CA GLU A 49 2.68 -9.28 -9.97
C GLU A 49 2.10 -8.28 -8.96
N HIS A 50 2.54 -8.31 -7.71
CA HIS A 50 2.18 -7.31 -6.72
C HIS A 50 3.40 -6.43 -6.37
N PRO A 51 3.30 -5.09 -6.33
CA PRO A 51 4.42 -4.21 -6.01
C PRO A 51 5.08 -4.49 -4.65
N TYR A 52 4.33 -4.97 -3.67
CA TYR A 52 4.88 -5.40 -2.40
C TYR A 52 5.80 -6.62 -2.53
N THR A 53 5.40 -7.62 -3.33
CA THR A 53 6.22 -8.81 -3.62
C THR A 53 7.52 -8.41 -4.31
N ASP A 54 7.42 -7.52 -5.30
CA ASP A 54 8.57 -6.99 -6.04
C ASP A 54 9.57 -6.29 -5.09
N ALA A 55 9.06 -5.42 -4.22
CA ALA A 55 9.87 -4.74 -3.21
C ALA A 55 10.49 -5.67 -2.17
N LEU A 56 9.77 -6.72 -1.73
CA LEU A 56 10.31 -7.74 -0.83
C LEU A 56 11.47 -8.50 -1.47
N LEU A 57 11.33 -8.88 -2.74
CA LEU A 57 12.38 -9.58 -3.49
C LEU A 57 13.59 -8.67 -3.71
N ALA A 58 13.37 -7.40 -4.04
CA ALA A 58 14.44 -6.42 -4.23
C ALA A 58 15.20 -6.09 -2.93
N SER A 59 14.55 -6.22 -1.77
CA SER A 59 15.20 -6.01 -0.46
C SER A 59 15.90 -7.25 0.10
N SER A 60 15.75 -8.42 -0.55
CA SER A 60 16.39 -9.66 -0.13
C SER A 60 17.78 -9.76 -0.76
N PRO A 61 18.89 -9.83 0.01
CA PRO A 61 20.21 -9.96 -0.57
C PRO A 61 20.31 -11.30 -1.28
N ASP A 62 20.44 -11.27 -2.60
CA ASP A 62 20.85 -12.43 -3.38
C ASP A 62 22.34 -12.66 -3.10
N VAL A 63 22.72 -13.83 -2.62
CA VAL A 63 24.09 -14.17 -2.22
C VAL A 63 25.09 -13.97 -3.36
N ASP A 64 24.63 -13.86 -4.60
CA ASP A 64 25.41 -13.69 -5.81
C ASP A 64 25.50 -12.24 -6.33
N GLN A 65 24.88 -11.24 -5.66
CA GLN A 65 24.94 -9.84 -6.08
C GLN A 65 25.57 -8.95 -5.00
N GLU A 66 26.89 -8.76 -5.10
CA GLU A 66 27.69 -7.93 -4.17
C GLU A 66 27.38 -6.41 -4.19
N THR A 67 26.45 -5.92 -5.04
CA THR A 67 26.26 -4.46 -5.29
C THR A 67 24.82 -3.99 -5.50
N ALA A 68 23.81 -4.74 -5.10
CA ALA A 68 22.44 -4.20 -5.16
C ALA A 68 22.24 -3.18 -4.04
N GLU A 69 22.02 -1.92 -4.36
CA GLU A 69 21.48 -0.94 -3.41
C GLU A 69 20.15 -1.50 -2.87
N LEU A 70 20.12 -1.80 -1.57
CA LEU A 70 18.91 -2.26 -0.89
C LEU A 70 17.84 -1.17 -1.02
N GLN A 71 16.84 -1.41 -1.83
CA GLN A 71 15.68 -0.53 -1.91
C GLN A 71 14.87 -0.69 -0.62
N THR A 72 15.00 0.29 0.26
CA THR A 72 14.14 0.38 1.44
C THR A 72 12.76 0.87 1.04
N LEU A 73 11.73 0.12 1.44
CA LEU A 73 10.34 0.57 1.31
C LEU A 73 10.13 1.77 2.25
N GLU A 74 9.82 2.92 1.67
CA GLU A 74 9.48 4.13 2.42
C GLU A 74 8.14 3.99 3.15
N GLY A 75 7.92 4.83 4.16
CA GLY A 75 6.70 4.90 4.95
C GLY A 75 6.55 3.81 6.00
N SER A 76 5.68 4.05 6.97
CA SER A 76 5.36 3.15 8.07
C SER A 76 4.38 2.04 7.67
N ILE A 77 4.45 0.90 8.36
CA ILE A 77 3.46 -0.18 8.16
C ILE A 77 2.14 0.28 8.78
N PRO A 78 1.01 0.21 8.04
CA PRO A 78 -0.29 0.57 8.58
C PRO A 78 -0.67 -0.25 9.81
N ASP A 79 -1.47 0.35 10.72
CA ASP A 79 -2.02 -0.34 11.88
C ASP A 79 -2.87 -1.55 11.46
N PRO A 80 -2.51 -2.78 11.85
CA PRO A 80 -3.30 -3.96 11.50
C PRO A 80 -4.72 -3.96 12.08
N ALA A 81 -4.98 -3.20 13.15
CA ALA A 81 -6.31 -3.06 13.74
C ALA A 81 -7.21 -2.11 12.92
N ARG A 82 -6.61 -1.21 12.14
CA ARG A 82 -7.29 -0.27 11.24
C ARG A 82 -6.58 -0.28 9.87
N PRO A 83 -6.69 -1.38 9.13
CA PRO A 83 -6.02 -1.51 7.84
C PRO A 83 -6.64 -0.54 6.81
N PRO A 84 -5.83 0.00 5.89
CA PRO A 84 -6.31 0.85 4.81
C PRO A 84 -7.38 0.17 3.95
N GLN A 85 -8.28 0.97 3.39
CA GLN A 85 -9.27 0.51 2.42
C GLN A 85 -8.61 0.09 1.10
N GLY A 86 -9.32 -0.65 0.26
CA GLY A 86 -8.81 -1.11 -1.03
C GLY A 86 -7.54 -1.95 -0.91
N CYS A 87 -6.47 -1.55 -1.59
CA CYS A 87 -5.15 -2.19 -1.50
C CYS A 87 -4.42 -1.76 -0.23
N ARG A 88 -4.20 -2.64 0.71
CA ARG A 88 -3.54 -2.33 2.01
C ARG A 88 -2.11 -1.82 1.89
N PHE A 89 -1.48 -1.99 0.74
CA PHE A 89 -0.12 -1.55 0.46
C PHE A 89 -0.05 -0.15 -0.20
N HIS A 90 -1.17 0.45 -0.61
CA HIS A 90 -1.18 1.64 -1.46
C HIS A 90 -0.42 2.84 -0.88
N THR A 91 -0.43 3.06 0.42
CA THR A 91 0.29 4.16 1.10
C THR A 91 1.81 4.06 0.99
N ARG A 92 2.34 2.88 0.68
CA ARG A 92 3.77 2.58 0.51
C ARG A 92 4.13 2.12 -0.90
N CYS A 93 3.12 2.08 -1.79
CA CYS A 93 3.29 1.58 -3.14
C CYS A 93 3.87 2.67 -4.04
N PRO A 94 5.05 2.47 -4.68
CA PRO A 94 5.67 3.48 -5.53
C PRO A 94 4.88 3.74 -6.82
N VAL A 95 3.93 2.86 -7.17
CA VAL A 95 3.07 2.95 -8.34
C VAL A 95 1.59 3.03 -7.96
N ALA A 96 1.29 3.55 -6.77
CA ALA A 96 -0.09 3.75 -6.34
C ALA A 96 -0.86 4.66 -7.31
N THR A 97 -2.15 4.35 -7.49
CA THR A 97 -3.07 5.11 -8.34
C THR A 97 -4.26 5.61 -7.52
N PRO A 98 -5.08 6.52 -8.03
CA PRO A 98 -6.26 7.02 -7.33
C PRO A 98 -7.24 5.91 -6.91
N ILE A 99 -7.35 4.84 -7.68
CA ILE A 99 -8.27 3.72 -7.43
C ILE A 99 -7.72 2.65 -6.46
N CYS A 100 -6.56 2.90 -5.84
CA CYS A 100 -5.96 1.95 -4.90
C CYS A 100 -6.60 1.97 -3.50
N GLY A 101 -7.40 3.00 -3.15
CA GLY A 101 -8.16 3.02 -1.90
C GLY A 101 -7.79 4.15 -0.94
N TRP A 102 -7.44 5.31 -1.44
CA TRP A 102 -7.14 6.48 -0.62
C TRP A 102 -8.35 6.89 0.23
N GLU A 103 -8.08 7.19 1.50
CA GLU A 103 -9.10 7.46 2.51
C GLU A 103 -8.68 8.58 3.50
N VAL A 104 -9.61 9.00 4.36
CA VAL A 104 -9.35 10.06 5.36
C VAL A 104 -8.19 9.71 6.29
N ASP A 105 -8.06 8.44 6.70
CA ASP A 105 -6.98 8.01 7.58
C ASP A 105 -5.60 8.09 6.92
N ASP A 106 -5.51 8.07 5.58
CA ASP A 106 -4.26 8.32 4.86
C ASP A 106 -3.83 9.79 4.97
N THR A 107 -4.79 10.72 4.94
CA THR A 107 -4.50 12.14 5.21
C THR A 107 -4.00 12.34 6.64
N ILE A 108 -4.61 11.67 7.61
CA ILE A 108 -4.22 11.79 9.02
C ILE A 108 -2.81 11.23 9.21
N ARG A 109 -2.50 10.05 8.66
CA ARG A 109 -1.15 9.47 8.69
C ARG A 109 -0.12 10.36 8.02
N TRP A 110 -0.47 10.94 6.88
CA TRP A 110 0.41 11.88 6.19
C TRP A 110 0.69 13.12 7.06
N LEU A 111 -0.31 13.65 7.76
CA LEU A 111 -0.13 14.75 8.71
C LEU A 111 0.80 14.36 9.88
N GLU A 112 0.66 13.14 10.43
CA GLU A 112 1.54 12.62 11.49
C GLU A 112 3.01 12.55 11.06
N ASP A 113 3.27 12.21 9.78
CA ASP A 113 4.62 11.98 9.27
C ASP A 113 5.34 13.28 8.85
N VAL A 114 4.62 14.34 8.47
CA VAL A 114 5.25 15.48 7.75
C VAL A 114 5.01 16.85 8.36
N ASP A 115 4.11 17.07 9.31
CA ASP A 115 3.79 18.42 9.74
C ASP A 115 3.43 18.56 11.24
N GLU A 116 3.97 19.63 11.87
CA GLU A 116 3.54 20.14 13.17
C GLU A 116 2.03 20.48 13.23
N MET A 117 1.36 20.51 12.08
CA MET A 117 -0.08 20.76 11.94
C MET A 117 -0.93 19.65 12.59
N PHE A 118 -0.40 18.45 12.72
CA PHE A 118 -1.05 17.36 13.42
C PHE A 118 -1.34 17.72 14.89
N ASP A 119 -0.45 18.45 15.55
CA ASP A 119 -0.60 18.87 16.94
C ASP A 119 -1.80 19.82 17.15
N SER A 120 -2.23 20.54 16.09
CA SER A 120 -3.40 21.42 16.12
C SER A 120 -4.72 20.71 15.78
N LEU A 121 -4.70 19.42 15.44
CA LEU A 121 -5.90 18.63 15.14
C LEU A 121 -6.72 18.40 16.43
N SER A 122 -7.88 19.04 16.50
CA SER A 122 -8.78 19.00 17.67
C SER A 122 -9.80 17.87 17.64
N GLY A 123 -10.04 17.28 16.46
CA GLY A 123 -10.94 16.13 16.34
C GLY A 123 -11.26 15.75 14.89
N VAL A 124 -11.84 14.54 14.76
CA VAL A 124 -12.26 13.98 13.46
C VAL A 124 -13.69 13.46 13.59
N THR A 125 -14.58 13.97 12.75
CA THR A 125 -15.97 13.48 12.64
C THR A 125 -16.15 12.79 11.31
N ARG A 126 -16.29 11.45 11.32
CA ARG A 126 -16.38 10.62 10.12
C ARG A 126 -17.84 10.36 9.74
N GLU A 127 -18.15 10.54 8.46
CA GLU A 127 -19.38 10.07 7.83
C GLU A 127 -19.15 8.67 7.20
N SER A 128 -17.93 8.43 6.71
CA SER A 128 -17.47 7.15 6.17
C SER A 128 -15.93 7.08 6.24
N PRO A 129 -15.28 5.99 5.82
CA PRO A 129 -13.81 5.97 5.64
C PRO A 129 -13.32 7.03 4.65
N TYR A 130 -14.15 7.39 3.66
CA TYR A 130 -13.82 8.29 2.56
C TYR A 130 -14.26 9.74 2.78
N ASP A 131 -15.03 10.03 3.83
CA ASP A 131 -15.65 11.34 4.07
C ASP A 131 -15.59 11.68 5.55
N ALA A 132 -14.94 12.79 5.88
CA ALA A 132 -14.86 13.29 7.24
C ALA A 132 -14.64 14.80 7.32
N TRP A 133 -15.05 15.35 8.46
CA TRP A 133 -14.64 16.65 8.94
C TRP A 133 -13.45 16.50 9.91
N LEU A 134 -12.37 17.22 9.63
CA LEU A 134 -11.24 17.42 10.53
C LEU A 134 -11.36 18.81 11.15
N GLY A 135 -11.34 18.88 12.48
CA GLY A 135 -11.35 20.13 13.23
C GLY A 135 -9.94 20.49 13.68
N PHE A 136 -9.59 21.76 13.66
CA PHE A 136 -8.32 22.32 14.10
C PHE A 136 -8.55 23.35 15.20
N GLU A 137 -7.52 23.73 15.93
CA GLU A 137 -7.59 24.79 16.94
C GLU A 137 -7.78 26.18 16.34
N ASP A 138 -7.37 26.37 15.06
CA ASP A 138 -7.43 27.64 14.34
C ASP A 138 -7.77 27.49 12.86
N ASP A 139 -8.28 28.58 12.24
CA ASP A 139 -8.67 28.60 10.82
C ASP A 139 -7.46 28.50 9.88
N HIS A 140 -6.27 28.92 10.34
CA HIS A 140 -5.07 28.89 9.52
C HIS A 140 -4.61 27.45 9.25
N SER A 141 -4.68 26.58 10.26
CA SER A 141 -4.33 25.16 10.13
C SER A 141 -5.25 24.43 9.15
N ALA A 142 -6.57 24.68 9.20
CA ALA A 142 -7.52 24.14 8.23
C ALA A 142 -7.21 24.59 6.79
N ALA A 143 -6.92 25.88 6.60
CA ALA A 143 -6.57 26.42 5.30
C ALA A 143 -5.22 25.90 4.76
N ARG A 144 -4.22 25.70 5.65
CA ARG A 144 -2.92 25.09 5.29
C ARG A 144 -3.10 23.66 4.81
N LEU A 145 -3.91 22.84 5.50
CA LEU A 145 -4.20 21.48 5.05
C LEU A 145 -4.87 21.47 3.68
N ALA A 146 -5.88 22.34 3.46
CA ALA A 146 -6.53 22.45 2.17
C ALA A 146 -5.55 22.79 1.03
N ALA A 147 -4.61 23.72 1.28
CA ALA A 147 -3.57 24.06 0.33
C ALA A 147 -2.57 22.91 0.09
N ALA A 148 -2.16 22.21 1.14
CA ALA A 148 -1.26 21.07 1.05
C ALA A 148 -1.87 19.93 0.23
N LEU A 149 -3.15 19.60 0.46
CA LEU A 149 -3.89 18.55 -0.27
C LEU A 149 -4.02 18.83 -1.77
N GLN A 150 -3.91 20.10 -2.20
CA GLN A 150 -3.95 20.53 -3.60
C GLN A 150 -2.56 20.73 -4.22
N SER A 151 -1.49 20.48 -3.46
CA SER A 151 -0.11 20.71 -3.88
C SER A 151 0.65 19.39 -4.06
N ASP A 152 1.92 19.50 -4.49
CA ASP A 152 2.82 18.32 -4.58
C ASP A 152 3.37 17.87 -3.21
N ALA A 153 2.90 18.46 -2.11
CA ALA A 153 3.25 18.01 -0.76
C ALA A 153 2.67 16.62 -0.44
N VAL A 154 1.51 16.28 -1.01
CA VAL A 154 0.88 14.95 -0.87
C VAL A 154 1.16 14.08 -2.10
N PRO A 155 1.12 12.74 -1.97
CA PRO A 155 1.26 11.84 -3.11
C PRO A 155 0.28 12.17 -4.24
N ALA A 156 0.76 12.18 -5.48
CA ALA A 156 -0.06 12.54 -6.66
C ALA A 156 -1.31 11.65 -6.77
N ALA A 157 -1.20 10.36 -6.46
CA ALA A 157 -2.32 9.43 -6.47
C ALA A 157 -3.38 9.76 -5.40
N MET A 158 -2.94 10.18 -4.21
CA MET A 158 -3.83 10.62 -3.14
C MET A 158 -4.58 11.90 -3.55
N ARG A 159 -3.85 12.89 -4.10
CA ARG A 159 -4.45 14.13 -4.61
C ARG A 159 -5.48 13.87 -5.71
N ALA A 160 -5.18 12.96 -6.62
CA ALA A 160 -6.09 12.60 -7.72
C ALA A 160 -7.30 11.76 -7.27
N ALA A 161 -7.26 11.17 -6.08
CA ALA A 161 -8.38 10.45 -5.48
C ALA A 161 -9.32 11.37 -4.68
N LEU A 162 -8.93 12.62 -4.41
CA LEU A 162 -9.77 13.62 -3.75
C LEU A 162 -10.90 14.05 -4.68
N GLU A 163 -12.15 13.90 -4.23
CA GLU A 163 -13.34 14.42 -4.92
C GLU A 163 -13.66 15.86 -4.49
N GLN A 164 -13.59 16.13 -3.18
CA GLN A 164 -13.92 17.44 -2.64
C GLN A 164 -13.09 17.78 -1.40
N VAL A 165 -12.72 19.04 -1.31
CA VAL A 165 -12.12 19.66 -0.12
C VAL A 165 -12.88 20.96 0.17
N THR A 166 -13.47 21.07 1.36
CA THR A 166 -14.26 22.22 1.78
C THR A 166 -13.76 22.75 3.12
N VAL A 167 -13.46 24.05 3.19
CA VAL A 167 -13.02 24.71 4.44
C VAL A 167 -14.19 25.52 5.01
N ASP A 168 -14.45 25.37 6.31
CA ASP A 168 -15.43 26.12 7.09
C ASP A 168 -14.81 26.53 8.44
N GLY A 169 -14.26 27.74 8.50
CA GLY A 169 -13.51 28.24 9.64
C GLY A 169 -12.33 27.33 9.98
N SER A 170 -12.27 26.86 11.21
CA SER A 170 -11.26 25.90 11.69
C SER A 170 -11.52 24.43 11.34
N ARG A 171 -12.45 24.16 10.43
CA ARG A 171 -12.79 22.80 9.99
C ARG A 171 -12.57 22.63 8.51
N ILE A 172 -12.16 21.43 8.12
CA ILE A 172 -12.04 21.02 6.71
C ILE A 172 -12.77 19.72 6.50
N ARG A 173 -13.60 19.63 5.48
CA ARG A 173 -14.18 18.38 4.98
C ARG A 173 -13.34 17.86 3.85
N ILE A 174 -13.04 16.58 3.91
CA ILE A 174 -12.26 15.86 2.91
C ILE A 174 -13.11 14.69 2.42
N GLU A 175 -13.31 14.62 1.12
CA GLU A 175 -14.05 13.56 0.45
C GLU A 175 -13.15 12.89 -0.59
N PHE A 176 -12.96 11.58 -0.46
CA PHE A 176 -12.26 10.72 -1.41
C PHE A 176 -13.26 9.90 -2.22
N ALA A 177 -12.89 9.55 -3.46
CA ALA A 177 -13.64 8.61 -4.25
C ALA A 177 -13.67 7.23 -3.56
N PRO A 178 -14.86 6.67 -3.24
CA PRO A 178 -14.94 5.35 -2.65
C PRO A 178 -14.47 4.29 -3.65
N VAL A 179 -13.76 3.28 -3.16
CA VAL A 179 -13.27 2.16 -3.97
C VAL A 179 -13.77 0.83 -3.46
N ASP A 180 -13.90 -0.11 -4.37
CA ASP A 180 -14.18 -1.50 -4.03
C ASP A 180 -12.93 -2.17 -3.43
N GLU A 181 -13.16 -3.25 -2.68
CA GLU A 181 -12.07 -4.07 -2.16
C GLU A 181 -11.25 -4.67 -3.31
N VAL A 182 -9.92 -4.50 -3.25
CA VAL A 182 -9.03 -5.11 -4.23
C VAL A 182 -8.97 -6.62 -4.01
N THR A 183 -9.48 -7.36 -4.98
CA THR A 183 -9.56 -8.82 -4.96
C THR A 183 -8.40 -9.49 -5.68
N LEU A 184 -8.16 -10.75 -5.36
CA LEU A 184 -7.20 -11.58 -6.07
C LEU A 184 -7.70 -11.86 -7.50
N THR A 185 -6.92 -11.46 -8.49
CA THR A 185 -7.19 -11.70 -9.92
C THR A 185 -6.13 -12.60 -10.53
N ALA A 186 -6.51 -13.38 -11.54
CA ALA A 186 -5.56 -14.25 -12.24
C ALA A 186 -4.54 -13.42 -13.03
N ARG A 187 -3.27 -13.78 -12.90
CA ARG A 187 -2.12 -13.17 -13.60
C ARG A 187 -1.44 -14.15 -14.56
N GLY A 188 -1.77 -15.42 -14.45
CA GLY A 188 -1.24 -16.52 -15.24
C GLY A 188 -1.70 -17.86 -14.72
N PRO A 189 -1.16 -18.97 -15.24
CA PRO A 189 -1.46 -20.30 -14.72
C PRO A 189 -1.07 -20.42 -13.24
N ASP A 190 -2.03 -20.74 -12.38
CA ASP A 190 -1.84 -20.89 -10.93
C ASP A 190 -1.22 -19.67 -10.22
N HIS A 191 -1.27 -18.48 -10.81
CA HIS A 191 -0.71 -17.22 -10.31
C HIS A 191 -1.82 -16.19 -10.16
N ILE A 192 -1.98 -15.63 -8.95
CA ILE A 192 -2.99 -14.63 -8.61
C ILE A 192 -2.36 -13.48 -7.81
N ALA A 193 -2.85 -12.25 -8.02
CA ALA A 193 -2.40 -11.09 -7.26
C ALA A 193 -3.55 -10.10 -6.99
N ALA A 194 -3.50 -9.43 -5.83
CA ALA A 194 -4.44 -8.40 -5.42
C ALA A 194 -3.90 -7.01 -5.80
N CYS A 195 -3.83 -6.72 -7.09
CA CYS A 195 -3.38 -5.43 -7.61
C CYS A 195 -4.34 -4.94 -8.70
N VAL A 196 -4.64 -3.64 -8.71
CA VAL A 196 -5.49 -3.00 -9.75
C VAL A 196 -4.74 -2.81 -11.07
N LEU A 197 -3.39 -2.82 -11.03
CA LEU A 197 -2.53 -2.64 -12.20
C LEU A 197 -1.97 -3.97 -12.69
N ASP A 198 -1.88 -4.10 -14.01
CA ASP A 198 -1.09 -5.14 -14.62
C ASP A 198 0.41 -4.77 -14.62
N ARG A 199 1.29 -5.76 -14.71
CA ARG A 199 2.75 -5.55 -14.72
C ARG A 199 3.21 -4.62 -15.85
N SER A 200 2.53 -4.64 -16.99
CA SER A 200 2.83 -3.75 -18.13
C SER A 200 2.55 -2.28 -17.80
N ASP A 201 1.52 -1.98 -17.02
CA ASP A 201 1.15 -0.62 -16.65
C ASP A 201 2.08 -0.05 -15.57
N ARG A 202 2.54 -0.89 -14.65
CA ARG A 202 3.50 -0.50 -13.61
C ARG A 202 4.86 -0.06 -14.15
N ARG A 203 5.29 -0.61 -15.31
CA ARG A 203 6.56 -0.25 -15.96
C ARG A 203 6.54 1.11 -16.63
N LYS A 204 5.36 1.68 -16.88
CA LYS A 204 5.24 3.00 -17.51
C LYS A 204 5.49 4.16 -16.55
N GLY A 205 5.54 3.90 -15.24
CA GLY A 205 5.58 4.94 -14.20
C GLY A 205 4.23 5.67 -14.08
N PRO A 206 4.05 6.54 -13.06
CA PRO A 206 2.92 7.43 -13.05
C PRO A 206 3.00 8.34 -14.27
N GLU A 207 2.05 8.21 -15.19
CA GLU A 207 1.93 9.16 -16.29
C GLU A 207 1.79 10.57 -15.68
N THR A 208 2.75 11.42 -15.99
CA THR A 208 2.63 12.86 -15.78
C THR A 208 1.52 13.34 -16.69
N ALA A 209 0.31 13.41 -16.15
CA ALA A 209 -0.82 14.10 -16.77
C ALA A 209 -0.84 15.57 -16.34
#